data_b03697c37edd16b78d51cdd3afd09f50
#
_entry.id   b03697c37edd16b78d51cdd3afd09f50
#
_cell.length_a   1.000
_cell.length_b   1.000
_cell.length_c   1.000
_cell.angle_alpha   90.00
_cell.angle_beta   90.00
_cell.angle_gamma   90.00
#
_symmetry.space_group_name_H-M   'P 1'
#
loop_
_entity.id
_entity.type
_entity.pdbx_description
1 polymer ?
#
loop_
_entity_poly.entity_id
_entity_poly.type
_entity_poly.pdbx_seq_one_letter_code
_entity_poly.pdbx_strand_id
1 'polypeptide(L)'
;MMKIIFHIFITIIFFGCSETPPIETTKSPTPDDLTAHSKEFKKEVIKVTEGVHVAVGYALANSILIEGENSNIIIDTTGTIETAREVKDLFDAINSNPIEAIIYTHNHADHTYGATVFAEE
;
A
#
# COMPACT_ATOMS: atom_id res chain seq x y z
N MET A 1 -15.54 -0.57 -78.54
CA MET A 1 -14.64 -1.19 -77.54
C MET A 1 -14.16 -0.04 -76.63
N MET A 2 -14.75 0.07 -75.41
CA MET A 2 -14.48 1.13 -74.48
C MET A 2 -13.51 0.62 -73.41
N LYS A 3 -12.31 1.20 -73.34
CA LYS A 3 -11.30 0.84 -72.35
C LYS A 3 -11.59 1.57 -71.05
N ILE A 4 -11.98 0.85 -70.02
CA ILE A 4 -12.13 1.38 -68.64
C ILE A 4 -10.74 1.40 -68.02
N ILE A 5 -10.25 2.61 -67.73
CA ILE A 5 -8.99 2.85 -67.02
C ILE A 5 -9.33 2.90 -65.54
N PHE A 6 -8.88 1.89 -64.78
CA PHE A 6 -9.03 1.76 -63.34
C PHE A 6 -7.91 2.58 -62.68
N HIS A 7 -8.25 3.73 -62.06
CA HIS A 7 -7.31 4.48 -61.27
C HIS A 7 -7.33 3.97 -59.83
N ILE A 8 -6.23 3.33 -59.44
CA ILE A 8 -6.02 2.92 -58.06
C ILE A 8 -5.49 4.14 -57.31
N PHE A 9 -6.29 4.71 -56.42
CA PHE A 9 -5.86 5.73 -55.46
C PHE A 9 -5.18 5.01 -54.28
N ILE A 10 -3.85 5.10 -54.22
CA ILE A 10 -3.10 4.65 -53.04
C ILE A 10 -3.12 5.81 -52.04
N THR A 11 -3.94 5.65 -51.01
CA THR A 11 -3.93 6.57 -49.84
C THR A 11 -2.79 6.17 -48.92
N ILE A 12 -1.71 6.93 -48.92
CA ILE A 12 -0.59 6.78 -47.99
C ILE A 12 -1.02 7.41 -46.67
N ILE A 13 -1.35 6.57 -45.67
CA ILE A 13 -1.61 7.02 -44.31
C ILE A 13 -0.25 7.23 -43.65
N PHE A 14 0.17 8.48 -43.49
CA PHE A 14 1.30 8.83 -42.63
C PHE A 14 0.87 8.62 -41.17
N PHE A 15 1.32 7.53 -40.57
CA PHE A 15 1.33 7.45 -39.10
C PHE A 15 2.40 8.43 -38.61
N GLY A 16 1.99 9.59 -38.21
CA GLY A 16 2.85 10.53 -37.48
C GLY A 16 3.26 9.88 -36.17
N CYS A 17 4.56 9.65 -35.95
CA CYS A 17 5.10 9.38 -34.64
C CYS A 17 4.69 10.56 -33.76
N SER A 18 3.79 10.33 -32.80
CA SER A 18 3.53 11.28 -31.74
C SER A 18 4.83 11.44 -30.95
N GLU A 19 5.43 12.61 -30.99
CA GLU A 19 6.56 12.93 -30.12
C GLU A 19 6.07 12.78 -28.68
N THR A 20 6.66 11.84 -27.94
CA THR A 20 6.48 11.75 -26.48
C THR A 20 6.90 13.10 -25.89
N PRO A 21 6.04 13.75 -25.07
CA PRO A 21 6.44 14.99 -24.44
C PRO A 21 7.73 14.76 -23.64
N PRO A 22 8.64 15.73 -23.60
CA PRO A 22 9.88 15.61 -22.85
C PRO A 22 9.54 15.23 -21.40
N ILE A 23 10.18 14.17 -20.90
CA ILE A 23 10.10 13.81 -19.49
C ILE A 23 10.65 15.02 -18.74
N GLU A 24 9.80 15.74 -18.01
CA GLU A 24 10.27 16.73 -17.05
C GLU A 24 11.19 16.02 -16.08
N THR A 25 12.49 16.31 -16.18
CA THR A 25 13.47 15.86 -15.20
C THR A 25 13.18 16.59 -13.90
N THR A 26 12.34 15.99 -13.07
CA THR A 26 12.16 16.47 -11.71
C THR A 26 13.51 16.49 -11.02
N LYS A 27 13.88 17.62 -10.46
CA LYS A 27 15.12 17.76 -9.68
C LYS A 27 15.15 16.65 -8.63
N SER A 28 16.25 15.91 -8.56
CA SER A 28 16.42 14.91 -7.48
C SER A 28 16.21 15.57 -6.12
N PRO A 29 15.46 14.93 -5.20
CA PRO A 29 15.21 15.48 -3.89
C PRO A 29 16.53 15.67 -3.12
N THR A 30 16.62 16.76 -2.38
CA THR A 30 17.74 17.05 -1.49
C THR A 30 17.57 16.26 -0.16
N PRO A 31 18.63 16.11 0.66
CA PRO A 31 18.49 15.54 2.00
C PRO A 31 17.44 16.25 2.87
N ASP A 32 17.31 17.58 2.72
CA ASP A 32 16.30 18.37 3.45
C ASP A 32 14.88 18.07 2.97
N ASP A 33 14.67 17.87 1.67
CA ASP A 33 13.38 17.46 1.11
C ASP A 33 12.99 16.07 1.62
N LEU A 34 13.94 15.13 1.68
CA LEU A 34 13.72 13.77 2.22
C LEU A 34 13.41 13.81 3.72
N THR A 35 14.10 14.65 4.48
CA THR A 35 13.85 14.83 5.91
C THR A 35 12.47 15.44 6.16
N ALA A 36 12.06 16.41 5.34
CA ALA A 36 10.72 17.00 5.41
C ALA A 36 9.63 15.98 5.10
N HIS A 37 9.81 15.20 4.03
CA HIS A 37 8.87 14.15 3.63
C HIS A 37 8.76 13.04 4.68
N SER A 38 9.88 12.65 5.31
CA SER A 38 9.86 11.63 6.38
C SER A 38 9.01 12.02 7.60
N LYS A 39 8.80 13.32 7.83
CA LYS A 39 7.91 13.81 8.92
C LYS A 39 6.43 13.55 8.66
N GLU A 40 6.05 13.23 7.42
CA GLU A 40 4.68 12.85 7.07
C GLU A 40 4.33 11.45 7.56
N PHE A 41 5.33 10.59 7.77
CA PHE A 41 5.17 9.23 8.30
C PHE A 41 5.23 9.24 9.84
N LYS A 42 4.20 9.79 10.47
CA LYS A 42 4.08 9.80 11.92
C LYS A 42 3.58 8.45 12.41
N LYS A 43 4.05 8.04 13.60
CA LYS A 43 3.45 6.91 14.31
C LYS A 43 2.06 7.32 14.80
N GLU A 44 1.04 6.71 14.23
CA GLU A 44 -0.35 6.93 14.64
C GLU A 44 -1.23 5.73 14.31
N VAL A 45 -2.32 5.58 15.06
CA VAL A 45 -3.39 4.65 14.70
C VAL A 45 -4.54 5.47 14.12
N ILE A 46 -4.83 5.24 12.85
CA ILE A 46 -5.88 5.94 12.10
C ILE A 46 -7.14 5.10 12.09
N LYS A 47 -8.26 5.65 12.57
CA LYS A 47 -9.58 5.05 12.32
C LYS A 47 -10.00 5.37 10.89
N VAL A 48 -9.99 4.36 10.02
CA VAL A 48 -10.34 4.50 8.60
C VAL A 48 -11.84 4.52 8.41
N THR A 49 -12.54 3.66 9.12
CA THR A 49 -14.00 3.59 9.19
C THR A 49 -14.41 2.93 10.50
N GLU A 50 -15.70 2.73 10.73
CA GLU A 50 -16.20 2.04 11.92
C GLU A 50 -15.65 0.62 11.97
N GLY A 51 -15.03 0.26 13.09
CA GLY A 51 -14.42 -1.05 13.28
C GLY A 51 -13.15 -1.35 12.49
N VAL A 52 -12.52 -0.36 11.82
CA VAL A 52 -11.28 -0.58 11.06
C VAL A 52 -10.24 0.48 11.43
N HIS A 53 -9.11 0.03 11.97
CA HIS A 53 -8.01 0.87 12.42
C HIS A 53 -6.69 0.42 11.78
N VAL A 54 -5.86 1.37 11.40
CA VAL A 54 -4.56 1.14 10.75
C VAL A 54 -3.45 1.76 11.57
N ALA A 55 -2.48 0.96 11.99
CA ALA A 55 -1.24 1.43 12.61
C ALA A 55 -0.24 1.84 11.52
N VAL A 56 0.03 3.13 11.40
CA VAL A 56 0.90 3.72 10.37
C VAL A 56 2.18 4.24 11.00
N GLY A 57 3.32 4.06 10.32
CA GLY A 57 4.61 4.61 10.72
C GLY A 57 5.32 3.89 11.87
N TYR A 58 4.82 2.76 12.34
CA TYR A 58 5.44 1.93 13.38
C TYR A 58 6.52 1.01 12.81
N ALA A 59 6.31 0.52 11.60
CA ALA A 59 7.22 -0.36 10.87
C ALA A 59 7.21 -0.03 9.38
N LEU A 60 7.93 -0.82 8.58
CA LEU A 60 7.93 -0.69 7.12
C LEU A 60 6.54 -1.00 6.55
N ALA A 61 5.92 -2.08 7.04
CA ALA A 61 4.54 -2.43 6.72
C ALA A 61 3.58 -1.90 7.78
N ASN A 62 2.38 -1.52 7.37
CA ASN A 62 1.29 -1.18 8.27
C ASN A 62 0.64 -2.46 8.82
N SER A 63 -0.02 -2.35 9.97
CA SER A 63 -0.87 -3.41 10.50
C SER A 63 -2.29 -2.88 10.66
N ILE A 64 -3.29 -3.74 10.47
CA ILE A 64 -4.70 -3.33 10.49
C ILE A 64 -5.45 -4.17 11.51
N LEU A 65 -6.21 -3.48 12.38
CA LEU A 65 -7.20 -4.09 13.26
C LEU A 65 -8.57 -3.99 12.59
N ILE A 66 -9.26 -5.12 12.50
CA ILE A 66 -10.69 -5.19 12.20
C ILE A 66 -11.41 -5.68 13.44
N GLU A 67 -12.24 -4.82 14.02
CA GLU A 67 -13.05 -5.14 15.19
C GLU A 67 -14.24 -6.01 14.81
N GLY A 68 -14.42 -7.11 15.52
CA GLY A 68 -15.63 -7.91 15.46
C GLY A 68 -16.42 -7.82 16.77
N GLU A 69 -17.59 -8.40 16.77
CA GLU A 69 -18.50 -8.36 17.93
C GLU A 69 -17.89 -9.10 19.17
N ASN A 70 -17.21 -10.21 18.95
CA ASN A 70 -16.65 -11.05 20.02
C ASN A 70 -15.18 -11.40 19.80
N SER A 71 -14.62 -11.06 18.65
CA SER A 71 -13.23 -11.34 18.27
C SER A 71 -12.73 -10.32 17.25
N ASN A 72 -11.43 -10.22 17.11
CA ASN A 72 -10.74 -9.31 16.20
C ASN A 72 -10.02 -10.07 15.09
N ILE A 73 -9.78 -9.41 13.98
CA ILE A 73 -8.92 -9.88 12.89
C ILE A 73 -7.75 -8.90 12.75
N ILE A 74 -6.55 -9.42 12.59
CA ILE A 74 -5.35 -8.64 12.29
C ILE A 74 -4.95 -8.90 10.84
N ILE A 75 -4.68 -7.81 10.09
CA ILE A 75 -4.08 -7.92 8.77
C ILE A 75 -2.66 -7.37 8.84
N ASP A 76 -1.69 -8.21 8.50
CA ASP A 76 -0.25 -8.02 8.61
C ASP A 76 0.22 -7.72 10.05
N THR A 77 1.38 -8.24 10.41
CA THR A 77 1.84 -8.31 11.81
C THR A 77 3.15 -7.57 12.05
N THR A 78 3.58 -6.74 11.11
CA THR A 78 4.88 -6.06 11.13
C THR A 78 6.09 -7.01 10.99
N GLY A 79 7.30 -6.45 10.99
CA GLY A 79 8.54 -7.18 10.71
C GLY A 79 9.36 -7.59 11.93
N THR A 80 9.00 -7.15 13.14
CA THR A 80 9.72 -7.51 14.37
C THR A 80 8.78 -7.71 15.55
N ILE A 81 9.23 -8.46 16.54
CA ILE A 81 8.48 -8.69 17.78
C ILE A 81 8.25 -7.36 18.53
N GLU A 82 9.24 -6.49 18.55
CA GLU A 82 9.17 -5.21 19.25
C GLU A 82 8.07 -4.31 18.66
N THR A 83 8.07 -4.13 17.34
CA THR A 83 7.04 -3.32 16.67
C THR A 83 5.67 -3.97 16.73
N ALA A 84 5.59 -5.30 16.67
CA ALA A 84 4.35 -6.03 16.84
C ALA A 84 3.74 -5.83 18.23
N ARG A 85 4.55 -5.85 19.30
CA ARG A 85 4.08 -5.58 20.68
C ARG A 85 3.58 -4.14 20.81
N GLU A 86 4.34 -3.15 20.31
CA GLU A 86 3.92 -1.74 20.33
C GLU A 86 2.55 -1.56 19.63
N VAL A 87 2.37 -2.18 18.47
CA VAL A 87 1.11 -2.10 17.71
C VAL A 87 -0.02 -2.87 18.41
N LYS A 88 0.26 -4.06 18.95
CA LYS A 88 -0.74 -4.84 19.68
C LYS A 88 -1.27 -4.09 20.90
N ASP A 89 -0.39 -3.47 21.69
CA ASP A 89 -0.78 -2.69 22.87
C ASP A 89 -1.75 -1.55 22.49
N LEU A 90 -1.53 -0.91 21.34
CA LEU A 90 -2.40 0.15 20.82
C LEU A 90 -3.75 -0.40 20.35
N PHE A 91 -3.76 -1.56 19.68
CA PHE A 91 -4.99 -2.21 19.24
C PHE A 91 -5.80 -2.73 20.41
N ASP A 92 -5.16 -3.31 21.42
CA ASP A 92 -5.83 -3.78 22.66
C ASP A 92 -6.47 -2.60 23.44
N ALA A 93 -5.87 -1.42 23.37
CA ALA A 93 -6.45 -0.22 23.96
C ALA A 93 -7.72 0.27 23.21
N ILE A 94 -7.90 -0.12 21.95
CA ILE A 94 -9.10 0.18 21.14
C ILE A 94 -10.15 -0.91 21.38
N ASN A 95 -9.76 -2.18 21.20
CA ASN A 95 -10.63 -3.34 21.37
C ASN A 95 -9.80 -4.54 21.82
N SER A 96 -10.03 -5.00 23.06
CA SER A 96 -9.30 -6.10 23.69
C SER A 96 -9.94 -7.48 23.46
N ASN A 97 -10.83 -7.62 22.51
CA ASN A 97 -11.36 -8.92 22.11
C ASN A 97 -10.23 -9.83 21.62
N PRO A 98 -10.35 -11.16 21.82
CA PRO A 98 -9.36 -12.11 21.34
C PRO A 98 -9.18 -12.02 19.82
N ILE A 99 -7.96 -12.29 19.35
CA ILE A 99 -7.67 -12.32 17.93
C ILE A 99 -8.03 -13.71 17.39
N GLU A 100 -9.02 -13.78 16.52
CA GLU A 100 -9.48 -15.03 15.91
C GLU A 100 -8.71 -15.39 14.65
N ALA A 101 -8.24 -14.39 13.90
CA ALA A 101 -7.53 -14.62 12.66
C ALA A 101 -6.43 -13.59 12.40
N ILE A 102 -5.36 -14.05 11.79
CA ILE A 102 -4.30 -13.22 11.22
C ILE A 102 -4.30 -13.46 9.71
N ILE A 103 -4.41 -12.40 8.93
CA ILE A 103 -4.41 -12.43 7.48
C ILE A 103 -3.13 -11.73 6.99
N TYR A 104 -2.38 -12.35 6.12
CA TYR A 104 -1.24 -11.73 5.47
C TYR A 104 -1.61 -11.27 4.07
N THR A 105 -1.30 -10.03 3.74
CA THR A 105 -1.43 -9.53 2.38
C THR A 105 -0.50 -10.28 1.44
N HIS A 106 0.71 -10.60 1.93
CA HIS A 106 1.68 -11.43 1.25
C HIS A 106 2.76 -11.95 2.22
N ASN A 107 3.72 -12.73 1.72
CA ASN A 107 4.66 -13.52 2.52
C ASN A 107 5.99 -12.83 2.88
N HIS A 108 6.13 -11.52 2.67
CA HIS A 108 7.36 -10.83 3.05
C HIS A 108 7.48 -10.70 4.58
N ALA A 109 8.73 -10.65 5.05
CA ALA A 109 9.07 -10.67 6.47
C ALA A 109 8.46 -9.50 7.25
N ASP A 110 8.41 -8.32 6.65
CA ASP A 110 7.85 -7.10 7.23
C ASP A 110 6.33 -7.13 7.43
N HIS A 111 5.67 -8.16 6.90
CA HIS A 111 4.23 -8.42 7.08
C HIS A 111 3.94 -9.60 8.04
N THR A 112 4.91 -10.50 8.25
CA THR A 112 4.64 -11.79 8.88
C THR A 112 5.41 -12.09 10.17
N TYR A 113 6.57 -11.46 10.41
CA TYR A 113 7.47 -11.85 11.50
C TYR A 113 6.96 -11.52 12.91
N GLY A 114 6.04 -10.58 13.06
CA GLY A 114 5.42 -10.24 14.33
C GLY A 114 4.26 -11.15 14.75
N ALA A 115 3.91 -12.17 13.97
CA ALA A 115 2.71 -12.98 14.12
C ALA A 115 2.56 -13.65 15.50
N THR A 116 3.66 -14.12 16.10
CA THR A 116 3.62 -14.77 17.41
C THR A 116 3.05 -13.86 18.49
N VAL A 117 3.29 -12.55 18.42
CA VAL A 117 2.77 -11.57 19.38
C VAL A 117 1.24 -11.47 19.33
N PHE A 118 0.68 -11.55 18.14
CA PHE A 118 -0.78 -11.48 17.94
C PHE A 118 -1.47 -12.84 18.16
N ALA A 119 -0.72 -13.94 18.11
CA ALA A 119 -1.24 -15.29 18.32
C ALA A 119 -1.11 -15.77 19.78
N GLU A 120 -0.44 -15.02 20.66
CA GLU A 120 -0.34 -15.30 22.09
C GLU A 120 -1.71 -15.00 22.74
N GLU A 121 -2.31 -16.01 23.40
CA GLU A 121 -3.51 -15.91 24.24
C GLU A 121 -3.22 -15.23 25.59
#